data_af1902d98044053811656afa61c978f2
#
_entry.id   af1902d98044053811656afa61c978f2
#
_cell.length_a   1.000
_cell.length_b   1.000
_cell.length_c   1.000
_cell.angle_alpha   90.00
_cell.angle_beta   90.00
_cell.angle_gamma   90.00
#
_symmetry.space_group_name_H-M   'P 1'
#
loop_
_entity.id
_entity.type
_entity.pdbx_description
1 polymer ?
#
loop_
_entity_poly.entity_id
_entity_poly.type
_entity_poly.pdbx_seq_one_letter_code
_entity_poly.pdbx_strand_id
1 'polypeptide(L)'
;MWTMAMTCLLYTSFLERRGLTPTREYCETVGHSIFPIAAQFTREYYHLDMEPQAIMDEWLSMAKDAYEHQVPLKPGAAEYLEQCAAEGTPMALFTACVPELCRAALDRHGLTKYFSRVIYVQEMGLEKRNPDSFRLALEQLGVPGSACTIYEDSPGACEAAKTAGLTVVGVYDRFYAAHEEKMRRLCDCYVYSFTELLA
;
A
#
# COMPACT_ATOMS: atom_id res chain seq x y z
N MET A 1 -3.41 -1.11 5.20
CA MET A 1 -4.76 -0.65 5.54
C MET A 1 -5.74 -0.76 4.38
N TRP A 2 -5.41 -0.37 3.19
CA TRP A 2 -6.15 -0.65 1.95
C TRP A 2 -5.39 -1.65 1.08
N THR A 3 -6.10 -2.32 0.17
CA THR A 3 -5.53 -3.45 -0.59
C THR A 3 -4.61 -2.98 -1.72
N MET A 4 -3.45 -3.63 -1.89
CA MET A 4 -2.55 -3.47 -3.06
C MET A 4 -3.18 -3.94 -4.38
N ALA A 5 -4.32 -4.66 -4.32
CA ALA A 5 -5.07 -5.07 -5.51
C ALA A 5 -5.42 -3.93 -6.49
N MET A 6 -5.36 -2.67 -6.00
CA MET A 6 -5.65 -1.47 -6.80
C MET A 6 -4.65 -1.21 -7.93
N THR A 7 -3.36 -1.50 -7.73
CA THR A 7 -2.38 -1.22 -8.80
C THR A 7 -2.61 -2.14 -10.00
N CYS A 8 -2.90 -3.41 -9.74
CA CYS A 8 -3.24 -4.35 -10.81
C CYS A 8 -4.59 -3.99 -11.47
N LEU A 9 -5.63 -3.65 -10.67
CA LEU A 9 -6.92 -3.20 -11.18
C LEU A 9 -6.81 -1.93 -12.03
N LEU A 10 -5.95 -0.99 -11.67
CA LEU A 10 -5.72 0.23 -12.42
C LEU A 10 -5.27 -0.06 -13.85
N TYR A 11 -4.22 -0.87 -13.99
CA TYR A 11 -3.66 -1.20 -15.31
C TYR A 11 -4.61 -2.07 -16.12
N THR A 12 -5.29 -3.02 -15.49
CA THR A 12 -6.26 -3.89 -16.16
C THR A 12 -7.49 -3.10 -16.61
N SER A 13 -8.07 -2.25 -15.76
CA SER A 13 -9.22 -1.41 -16.10
C SER A 13 -8.91 -0.39 -17.21
N PHE A 14 -7.68 0.14 -17.24
CA PHE A 14 -7.22 1.02 -18.34
C PHE A 14 -7.27 0.30 -19.70
N LEU A 15 -6.82 -0.95 -19.75
CA LEU A 15 -6.84 -1.78 -20.94
C LEU A 15 -8.26 -2.22 -21.31
N GLU A 16 -9.03 -2.66 -20.34
CA GLU A 16 -10.43 -3.12 -20.54
C GLU A 16 -11.31 -2.01 -21.11
N ARG A 17 -11.14 -0.75 -20.68
CA ARG A 17 -11.82 0.42 -21.28
C ARG A 17 -11.53 0.60 -22.76
N ARG A 18 -10.42 0.03 -23.25
CA ARG A 18 -9.98 0.05 -24.66
C ARG A 18 -10.29 -1.25 -25.40
N GLY A 19 -11.01 -2.18 -24.76
CA GLY A 19 -11.32 -3.49 -25.32
C GLY A 19 -10.10 -4.41 -25.41
N LEU A 20 -9.03 -4.11 -24.66
CA LEU A 20 -7.80 -4.89 -24.62
C LEU A 20 -7.82 -5.85 -23.42
N THR A 21 -7.29 -7.05 -23.59
CA THR A 21 -7.21 -8.04 -22.52
C THR A 21 -5.83 -7.99 -21.87
N PRO A 22 -5.74 -7.74 -20.55
CA PRO A 22 -4.47 -7.79 -19.83
C PRO A 22 -3.93 -9.23 -19.83
N THR A 23 -2.67 -9.40 -20.21
CA THR A 23 -1.98 -10.71 -20.12
C THR A 23 -1.29 -10.84 -18.77
N ARG A 24 -1.04 -12.08 -18.34
CA ARG A 24 -0.29 -12.32 -17.10
C ARG A 24 1.11 -11.71 -17.15
N GLU A 25 1.81 -11.89 -18.26
CA GLU A 25 3.14 -11.31 -18.48
C GLU A 25 3.13 -9.78 -18.33
N TYR A 26 2.13 -9.12 -18.93
CA TYR A 26 1.96 -7.68 -18.80
C TYR A 26 1.78 -7.27 -17.33
N CYS A 27 0.86 -7.93 -16.61
CA CYS A 27 0.58 -7.60 -15.21
C CYS A 27 1.80 -7.80 -14.31
N GLU A 28 2.58 -8.87 -14.52
CA GLU A 28 3.82 -9.13 -13.80
C GLU A 28 4.86 -8.03 -14.07
N THR A 29 5.01 -7.61 -15.33
CA THR A 29 5.99 -6.57 -15.72
C THR A 29 5.62 -5.22 -15.14
N VAL A 30 4.39 -4.75 -15.33
CA VAL A 30 3.98 -3.41 -14.86
C VAL A 30 3.87 -3.33 -13.34
N GLY A 31 3.51 -4.44 -12.68
CA GLY A 31 3.39 -4.51 -11.22
C GLY A 31 4.73 -4.31 -10.48
N HIS A 32 5.85 -4.52 -11.17
CA HIS A 32 7.21 -4.35 -10.61
C HIS A 32 7.96 -3.14 -11.20
N SER A 33 7.32 -2.37 -12.08
CA SER A 33 7.93 -1.24 -12.76
C SER A 33 7.53 0.08 -12.11
N ILE A 34 8.42 1.07 -12.16
CA ILE A 34 8.06 2.45 -11.84
C ILE A 34 7.15 3.02 -12.94
N PHE A 35 6.31 3.98 -12.60
CA PHE A 35 5.23 4.50 -13.44
C PHE A 35 5.65 4.89 -14.88
N PRO A 36 6.77 5.62 -15.10
CA PRO A 36 7.20 5.96 -16.46
C PRO A 36 7.59 4.73 -17.30
N ILE A 37 8.26 3.75 -16.69
CA ILE A 37 8.66 2.51 -17.36
C ILE A 37 7.42 1.67 -17.68
N ALA A 38 6.49 1.56 -16.74
CA ALA A 38 5.24 0.86 -16.95
C ALA A 38 4.41 1.48 -18.09
N ALA A 39 4.35 2.81 -18.18
CA ALA A 39 3.62 3.51 -19.24
C ALA A 39 4.25 3.29 -20.61
N GLN A 40 5.57 3.40 -20.71
CA GLN A 40 6.31 3.11 -21.94
C GLN A 40 6.09 1.66 -22.37
N PHE A 41 6.23 0.71 -21.47
CA PHE A 41 5.98 -0.71 -21.73
C PHE A 41 4.54 -0.97 -22.18
N THR A 42 3.55 -0.35 -21.54
CA THR A 42 2.13 -0.47 -21.92
C THR A 42 1.87 0.01 -23.32
N ARG A 43 2.44 1.18 -23.69
CA ARG A 43 2.37 1.72 -25.04
C ARG A 43 2.91 0.74 -26.08
N GLU A 44 4.09 0.21 -25.83
CA GLU A 44 4.80 -0.68 -26.78
C GLU A 44 4.11 -2.04 -26.88
N TYR A 45 3.76 -2.64 -25.76
CA TYR A 45 3.18 -3.97 -25.69
C TYR A 45 1.80 -4.08 -26.34
N TYR A 46 0.98 -3.03 -26.20
CA TYR A 46 -0.36 -2.97 -26.81
C TYR A 46 -0.44 -2.08 -28.06
N HIS A 47 0.68 -1.57 -28.54
CA HIS A 47 0.75 -0.68 -29.71
C HIS A 47 -0.22 0.51 -29.62
N LEU A 48 -0.27 1.15 -28.45
CA LEU A 48 -1.19 2.27 -28.21
C LEU A 48 -0.70 3.54 -28.95
N ASP A 49 -1.61 4.21 -29.62
CA ASP A 49 -1.36 5.54 -30.19
C ASP A 49 -1.57 6.62 -29.10
N MET A 50 -0.75 6.55 -28.05
CA MET A 50 -0.77 7.47 -26.92
C MET A 50 0.66 7.72 -26.45
N GLU A 51 0.96 8.96 -26.06
CA GLU A 51 2.23 9.25 -25.40
C GLU A 51 2.25 8.68 -23.96
N PRO A 52 3.40 8.18 -23.47
CA PRO A 52 3.51 7.62 -22.12
C PRO A 52 3.01 8.56 -21.03
N GLN A 53 3.22 9.87 -21.21
CA GLN A 53 2.71 10.86 -20.26
C GLN A 53 1.17 10.86 -20.20
N ALA A 54 0.49 10.76 -21.33
CA ALA A 54 -0.96 10.69 -21.37
C ALA A 54 -1.51 9.42 -20.71
N ILE A 55 -0.78 8.30 -20.86
CA ILE A 55 -1.11 7.04 -20.14
C ILE A 55 -0.99 7.24 -18.62
N MET A 56 0.10 7.85 -18.16
CA MET A 56 0.30 8.13 -16.74
C MET A 56 -0.76 9.07 -16.17
N ASP A 57 -1.11 10.11 -16.90
CA ASP A 57 -2.13 11.09 -16.47
C ASP A 57 -3.50 10.43 -16.35
N GLU A 58 -3.86 9.55 -17.27
CA GLU A 58 -5.10 8.78 -17.19
C GLU A 58 -5.08 7.80 -16.02
N TRP A 59 -3.98 7.08 -15.80
CA TRP A 59 -3.83 6.21 -14.63
C TRP A 59 -3.96 6.96 -13.32
N LEU A 60 -3.35 8.14 -13.20
CA LEU A 60 -3.48 8.98 -12.00
C LEU A 60 -4.91 9.44 -11.79
N SER A 61 -5.60 9.83 -12.87
CA SER A 61 -7.02 10.21 -12.81
C SER A 61 -7.90 9.04 -12.37
N MET A 62 -7.68 7.84 -12.93
CA MET A 62 -8.39 6.62 -12.55
C MET A 62 -8.11 6.22 -11.11
N ALA A 63 -6.84 6.31 -10.67
CA ALA A 63 -6.46 6.04 -9.30
C ALA A 63 -7.15 7.01 -8.34
N LYS A 64 -7.18 8.30 -8.66
CA LYS A 64 -7.85 9.32 -7.85
C LYS A 64 -9.34 9.00 -7.68
N ASP A 65 -10.05 8.76 -8.75
CA ASP A 65 -11.48 8.35 -8.71
C ASP A 65 -11.68 7.10 -7.83
N ALA A 66 -10.80 6.10 -7.99
CA ALA A 66 -10.88 4.88 -7.20
C ALA A 66 -10.67 5.16 -5.70
N TYR A 67 -9.66 5.94 -5.32
CA TYR A 67 -9.38 6.27 -3.92
C TYR A 67 -10.46 7.15 -3.31
N GLU A 68 -11.04 8.06 -4.09
CA GLU A 68 -12.14 8.92 -3.64
C GLU A 68 -13.46 8.17 -3.48
N HIS A 69 -13.73 7.12 -4.28
CA HIS A 69 -15.09 6.56 -4.37
C HIS A 69 -15.18 5.04 -4.16
N GLN A 70 -14.12 4.26 -4.38
CA GLN A 70 -14.24 2.81 -4.56
C GLN A 70 -13.40 1.99 -3.59
N VAL A 71 -12.14 2.41 -3.28
CA VAL A 71 -11.19 1.60 -2.50
C VAL A 71 -11.72 1.30 -1.10
N PRO A 72 -12.04 0.05 -0.76
CA PRO A 72 -12.49 -0.29 0.58
C PRO A 72 -11.32 -0.36 1.56
N LEU A 73 -11.63 -0.24 2.84
CA LEU A 73 -10.71 -0.66 3.90
C LEU A 73 -10.64 -2.19 3.97
N LYS A 74 -9.53 -2.70 4.49
CA LYS A 74 -9.48 -4.10 4.91
C LYS A 74 -10.52 -4.34 6.02
N PRO A 75 -11.16 -5.53 6.06
CA PRO A 75 -12.20 -5.81 7.07
C PRO A 75 -11.70 -5.57 8.51
N GLY A 76 -12.50 -4.87 9.31
CA GLY A 76 -12.20 -4.53 10.70
C GLY A 76 -11.18 -3.41 10.90
N ALA A 77 -10.65 -2.79 9.82
CA ALA A 77 -9.59 -1.78 9.96
C ALA A 77 -10.10 -0.47 10.62
N ALA A 78 -11.31 -0.03 10.33
CA ALA A 78 -11.87 1.16 10.93
C ALA A 78 -12.14 0.94 12.43
N GLU A 79 -12.77 -0.17 12.77
CA GLU A 79 -13.10 -0.59 14.13
C GLU A 79 -11.84 -0.76 14.97
N TYR A 80 -10.79 -1.35 14.40
CA TYR A 80 -9.51 -1.52 15.10
C TYR A 80 -8.81 -0.18 15.37
N LEU A 81 -8.84 0.76 14.42
CA LEU A 81 -8.33 2.11 14.65
C LEU A 81 -9.13 2.85 15.73
N GLU A 82 -10.43 2.68 15.77
CA GLU A 82 -11.30 3.26 16.80
C GLU A 82 -10.97 2.68 18.19
N GLN A 83 -10.79 1.37 18.29
CA GLN A 83 -10.37 0.70 19.53
C GLN A 83 -9.00 1.23 20.00
N CYS A 84 -7.99 1.25 19.13
CA CYS A 84 -6.66 1.79 19.47
C CYS A 84 -6.74 3.24 19.95
N ALA A 85 -7.58 4.06 19.32
CA ALA A 85 -7.76 5.46 19.74
C ALA A 85 -8.43 5.56 21.12
N ALA A 86 -9.44 4.73 21.39
CA ALA A 86 -10.12 4.67 22.70
C ALA A 86 -9.16 4.23 23.83
N GLU A 87 -8.20 3.36 23.50
CA GLU A 87 -7.13 2.91 24.41
C GLU A 87 -6.00 3.93 24.57
N GLY A 88 -6.03 5.04 23.81
CA GLY A 88 -4.98 6.07 23.83
C GLY A 88 -3.69 5.65 23.15
N THR A 89 -3.72 4.63 22.28
CA THR A 89 -2.55 4.16 21.53
C THR A 89 -2.16 5.19 20.45
N PRO A 90 -0.93 5.74 20.48
CA PRO A 90 -0.47 6.65 19.41
C PRO A 90 -0.34 5.92 18.09
N MET A 91 -0.89 6.51 17.02
CA MET A 91 -0.87 5.91 15.69
C MET A 91 -0.26 6.85 14.67
N ALA A 92 0.52 6.28 13.74
CA ALA A 92 1.06 6.95 12.57
C ALA A 92 0.80 6.12 11.31
N LEU A 93 0.61 6.78 10.18
CA LEU A 93 0.49 6.11 8.90
C LEU A 93 1.82 6.21 8.14
N PHE A 94 2.40 5.05 7.80
CA PHE A 94 3.61 4.93 6.99
C PHE A 94 3.24 4.32 5.63
N THR A 95 3.40 5.07 4.54
CA THR A 95 2.84 4.68 3.25
C THR A 95 3.75 4.97 2.06
N ALA A 96 3.71 4.09 1.06
CA ALA A 96 4.29 4.31 -0.27
C ALA A 96 3.31 4.97 -1.25
N CYS A 97 2.07 5.21 -0.83
CA CYS A 97 1.07 5.90 -1.64
C CYS A 97 1.45 7.37 -1.82
N VAL A 98 1.14 7.93 -2.98
CA VAL A 98 1.32 9.38 -3.21
C VAL A 98 0.41 10.18 -2.29
N PRO A 99 0.85 11.37 -1.80
CA PRO A 99 0.12 12.14 -0.79
C PRO A 99 -1.33 12.46 -1.16
N GLU A 100 -1.59 12.80 -2.42
CA GLU A 100 -2.93 13.15 -2.89
C GLU A 100 -3.91 11.98 -2.77
N LEU A 101 -3.52 10.80 -3.26
CA LEU A 101 -4.35 9.58 -3.19
C LEU A 101 -4.54 9.11 -1.75
N CYS A 102 -3.48 9.19 -0.94
CA CYS A 102 -3.56 8.83 0.46
C CYS A 102 -4.57 9.72 1.21
N ARG A 103 -4.52 11.04 1.00
CA ARG A 103 -5.48 11.99 1.59
C ARG A 103 -6.91 11.68 1.16
N ALA A 104 -7.14 11.47 -0.14
CA ALA A 104 -8.46 11.12 -0.65
C ALA A 104 -9.07 9.90 0.08
N ALA A 105 -8.28 8.84 0.27
CA ALA A 105 -8.73 7.66 1.02
C ALA A 105 -8.97 7.95 2.51
N LEU A 106 -8.07 8.69 3.16
CA LEU A 106 -8.22 9.06 4.57
C LEU A 106 -9.48 9.90 4.82
N ASP A 107 -9.73 10.88 3.96
CA ASP A 107 -10.88 11.78 4.06
C ASP A 107 -12.18 11.02 3.79
N ARG A 108 -12.23 10.22 2.73
CA ARG A 108 -13.40 9.39 2.41
C ARG A 108 -13.83 8.49 3.58
N HIS A 109 -12.86 7.89 4.27
CA HIS A 109 -13.13 6.96 5.36
C HIS A 109 -13.16 7.64 6.74
N GLY A 110 -12.92 8.96 6.82
CA GLY A 110 -12.88 9.70 8.08
C GLY A 110 -11.75 9.27 9.02
N LEU A 111 -10.61 8.80 8.46
CA LEU A 111 -9.52 8.20 9.22
C LEU A 111 -8.40 9.17 9.61
N THR A 112 -8.35 10.35 9.02
CA THR A 112 -7.30 11.37 9.28
C THR A 112 -7.14 11.65 10.77
N LYS A 113 -8.25 11.65 11.52
CA LYS A 113 -8.30 11.93 12.97
C LYS A 113 -7.54 10.93 13.85
N TYR A 114 -7.28 9.72 13.34
CA TYR A 114 -6.61 8.67 14.11
C TYR A 114 -5.08 8.74 14.06
N PHE A 115 -4.53 9.46 13.08
CA PHE A 115 -3.08 9.50 12.86
C PHE A 115 -2.49 10.81 13.32
N SER A 116 -1.57 10.75 14.28
CA SER A 116 -0.78 11.91 14.71
C SER A 116 0.18 12.38 13.62
N ARG A 117 0.57 11.48 12.70
CA ARG A 117 1.46 11.78 11.57
C ARG A 117 1.21 10.83 10.41
N VAL A 118 1.32 11.36 9.19
CA VAL A 118 1.40 10.58 7.94
C VAL A 118 2.80 10.75 7.38
N ILE A 119 3.50 9.64 7.15
CA ILE A 119 4.88 9.58 6.67
C ILE A 119 4.88 8.94 5.28
N TYR A 120 5.31 9.70 4.29
CA TYR A 120 5.37 9.27 2.90
C TYR A 120 6.78 8.79 2.55
N VAL A 121 6.94 7.51 2.23
CA VAL A 121 8.25 6.91 1.92
C VAL A 121 8.92 7.59 0.73
N GLN A 122 8.13 8.01 -0.25
CA GLN A 122 8.66 8.69 -1.44
C GLN A 122 9.37 10.01 -1.11
N GLU A 123 8.93 10.72 -0.07
CA GLU A 123 9.56 11.97 0.38
C GLU A 123 10.95 11.73 1.01
N MET A 124 11.24 10.48 1.39
CA MET A 124 12.56 10.08 1.90
C MET A 124 13.53 9.68 0.78
N GLY A 125 13.08 9.59 -0.49
CA GLY A 125 13.86 9.05 -1.59
C GLY A 125 14.16 7.55 -1.48
N LEU A 126 13.38 6.82 -0.70
CA LEU A 126 13.54 5.41 -0.41
C LEU A 126 12.31 4.60 -0.84
N GLU A 127 12.47 3.29 -0.85
CA GLU A 127 11.36 2.34 -1.01
C GLU A 127 11.00 1.71 0.35
N LYS A 128 9.74 1.32 0.51
CA LYS A 128 9.26 0.70 1.76
C LYS A 128 9.93 -0.65 2.08
N ARG A 129 10.52 -1.31 1.07
CA ARG A 129 11.32 -2.53 1.25
C ARG A 129 12.77 -2.26 1.73
N ASN A 130 13.18 -1.00 1.85
CA ASN A 130 14.48 -0.63 2.41
C ASN A 130 14.34 -0.42 3.93
N PRO A 131 15.11 -1.15 4.79
CA PRO A 131 15.04 -0.99 6.25
C PRO A 131 15.30 0.44 6.74
N ASP A 132 16.10 1.23 6.01
CA ASP A 132 16.39 2.61 6.38
C ASP A 132 15.16 3.52 6.32
N SER A 133 14.16 3.20 5.47
CA SER A 133 12.91 3.92 5.46
C SER A 133 12.15 3.81 6.79
N PHE A 134 12.19 2.64 7.42
CA PHE A 134 11.60 2.43 8.75
C PHE A 134 12.41 3.12 9.84
N ARG A 135 13.76 3.08 9.77
CA ARG A 135 14.64 3.76 10.74
C ARG A 135 14.39 5.27 10.74
N LEU A 136 14.33 5.88 9.55
CA LEU A 136 14.00 7.31 9.41
C LEU A 136 12.60 7.64 9.91
N ALA A 137 11.61 6.75 9.67
CA ALA A 137 10.27 6.93 10.21
C ALA A 137 10.26 6.88 11.74
N LEU A 138 10.99 5.96 12.35
CA LEU A 138 11.14 5.85 13.82
C LEU A 138 11.84 7.10 14.40
N GLU A 139 12.87 7.60 13.74
CA GLU A 139 13.54 8.86 14.12
C GLU A 139 12.57 10.05 14.10
N GLN A 140 11.75 10.17 13.03
CA GLN A 140 10.73 11.20 12.93
C GLN A 140 9.65 11.09 14.01
N LEU A 141 9.34 9.88 14.46
CA LEU A 141 8.37 9.62 15.53
C LEU A 141 8.99 9.77 16.92
N GLY A 142 10.31 9.74 17.04
CA GLY A 142 11.03 9.84 18.30
C GLY A 142 10.87 8.60 19.19
N VAL A 143 10.69 7.42 18.60
CA VAL A 143 10.43 6.16 19.32
C VAL A 143 11.36 5.04 18.85
N PRO A 144 11.75 4.10 19.72
CA PRO A 144 12.52 2.94 19.32
C PRO A 144 11.66 1.92 18.58
N GLY A 145 12.25 1.17 17.64
CA GLY A 145 11.53 0.13 16.89
C GLY A 145 10.84 -0.91 17.76
N SER A 146 11.48 -1.29 18.87
CA SER A 146 10.92 -2.27 19.83
C SER A 146 9.63 -1.81 20.53
N ALA A 147 9.31 -0.51 20.50
CA ALA A 147 8.06 0.04 21.02
C ALA A 147 6.99 0.21 19.95
N CYS A 148 7.29 -0.17 18.69
CA CYS A 148 6.38 0.02 17.57
C CYS A 148 5.93 -1.31 16.98
N THR A 149 4.63 -1.39 16.71
CA THR A 149 4.03 -2.47 15.94
C THR A 149 3.60 -1.92 14.57
N ILE A 150 4.00 -2.58 13.50
CA ILE A 150 3.50 -2.28 12.15
C ILE A 150 2.55 -3.37 11.65
N TYR A 151 1.51 -2.94 10.96
CA TYR A 151 0.53 -3.79 10.26
C TYR A 151 0.79 -3.65 8.76
N GLU A 152 1.22 -4.73 8.12
CA GLU A 152 1.74 -4.69 6.76
C GLU A 152 1.36 -5.95 5.98
N ASP A 153 1.12 -5.81 4.68
CA ASP A 153 0.74 -6.92 3.79
C ASP A 153 1.84 -7.33 2.80
N SER A 154 2.83 -6.47 2.58
CA SER A 154 3.91 -6.73 1.63
C SER A 154 5.07 -7.49 2.28
N PRO A 155 5.50 -8.66 1.71
CA PRO A 155 6.61 -9.42 2.26
C PRO A 155 7.92 -8.62 2.38
N GLY A 156 8.23 -7.80 1.37
CA GLY A 156 9.46 -7.00 1.37
C GLY A 156 9.44 -5.90 2.43
N ALA A 157 8.28 -5.27 2.67
CA ALA A 157 8.15 -4.28 3.72
C ALA A 157 8.17 -4.92 5.12
N CYS A 158 7.58 -6.11 5.29
CA CYS A 158 7.68 -6.86 6.55
C CYS A 158 9.13 -7.24 6.89
N GLU A 159 9.92 -7.70 5.92
CA GLU A 159 11.34 -7.98 6.11
C GLU A 159 12.13 -6.73 6.52
N ALA A 160 11.87 -5.61 5.85
CA ALA A 160 12.51 -4.34 6.15
C ALA A 160 12.15 -3.83 7.55
N ALA A 161 10.89 -3.93 7.94
CA ALA A 161 10.42 -3.55 9.28
C ALA A 161 11.06 -4.42 10.38
N LYS A 162 11.12 -5.75 10.19
CA LYS A 162 11.81 -6.66 11.10
C LYS A 162 13.29 -6.30 11.24
N THR A 163 13.96 -6.02 10.13
CA THR A 163 15.37 -5.60 10.11
C THR A 163 15.59 -4.27 10.84
N ALA A 164 14.60 -3.38 10.82
CA ALA A 164 14.61 -2.12 11.56
C ALA A 164 14.21 -2.27 13.05
N GLY A 165 13.85 -3.48 13.50
CA GLY A 165 13.58 -3.80 14.89
C GLY A 165 12.14 -3.58 15.35
N LEU A 166 11.18 -3.46 14.41
CA LEU A 166 9.75 -3.36 14.75
C LEU A 166 9.13 -4.72 15.03
N THR A 167 8.07 -4.73 15.81
CA THR A 167 7.11 -5.85 15.85
C THR A 167 6.26 -5.79 14.59
N VAL A 168 6.08 -6.91 13.90
CA VAL A 168 5.37 -6.97 12.62
C VAL A 168 4.16 -7.88 12.71
N VAL A 169 2.98 -7.31 12.48
CA VAL A 169 1.74 -8.03 12.23
C VAL A 169 1.50 -8.09 10.74
N GLY A 170 1.64 -9.27 10.15
CA GLY A 170 1.31 -9.51 8.75
C GLY A 170 -0.20 -9.54 8.57
N VAL A 171 -0.71 -8.78 7.61
CA VAL A 171 -2.15 -8.76 7.30
C VAL A 171 -2.35 -9.33 5.91
N TYR A 172 -3.21 -10.31 5.77
CA TYR A 172 -3.49 -10.95 4.49
C TYR A 172 -3.87 -9.94 3.41
N ASP A 173 -3.30 -10.12 2.24
CA ASP A 173 -3.74 -9.48 1.02
C ASP A 173 -3.76 -10.48 -0.14
N ARG A 174 -4.84 -10.44 -0.93
CA ARG A 174 -5.01 -11.34 -2.09
C ARG A 174 -3.86 -11.23 -3.09
N PHE A 175 -3.27 -10.04 -3.24
CA PHE A 175 -2.14 -9.80 -4.14
C PHE A 175 -0.90 -10.61 -3.73
N TYR A 176 -0.70 -10.77 -2.41
CA TYR A 176 0.42 -11.52 -1.84
C TYR A 176 0.06 -12.92 -1.35
N ALA A 177 -1.09 -13.47 -1.75
CA ALA A 177 -1.55 -14.80 -1.29
C ALA A 177 -0.53 -15.92 -1.54
N ALA A 178 0.22 -15.86 -2.66
CA ALA A 178 1.29 -16.82 -2.95
C ALA A 178 2.48 -16.76 -1.94
N HIS A 179 2.58 -15.71 -1.16
CA HIS A 179 3.63 -15.50 -0.16
C HIS A 179 3.16 -15.75 1.28
N GLU A 180 1.95 -16.24 1.48
CA GLU A 180 1.36 -16.40 2.82
C GLU A 180 2.24 -17.22 3.77
N GLU A 181 2.77 -18.36 3.31
CA GLU A 181 3.63 -19.20 4.14
C GLU A 181 4.93 -18.48 4.58
N LYS A 182 5.51 -17.68 3.67
CA LYS A 182 6.65 -16.83 3.99
C LYS A 182 6.27 -15.77 5.04
N MET A 183 5.12 -15.12 4.85
CA MET A 183 4.62 -14.10 5.76
C MET A 183 4.38 -14.64 7.17
N ARG A 184 3.77 -15.83 7.28
CA ARG A 184 3.54 -16.50 8.58
C ARG A 184 4.82 -16.83 9.33
N ARG A 185 5.92 -17.11 8.63
CA ARG A 185 7.23 -17.37 9.24
C ARG A 185 7.98 -16.09 9.60
N LEU A 186 7.75 -15.03 8.86
CA LEU A 186 8.47 -13.77 9.00
C LEU A 186 7.90 -12.88 10.10
N CYS A 187 6.55 -12.78 10.16
CA CYS A 187 5.85 -11.87 11.05
C CYS A 187 5.73 -12.44 12.46
N ASP A 188 5.65 -11.57 13.46
CA ASP A 188 5.41 -11.97 14.86
C ASP A 188 3.98 -12.48 15.05
N CYS A 189 3.04 -11.96 14.26
CA CYS A 189 1.67 -12.41 14.15
C CYS A 189 1.22 -12.30 12.70
N TYR A 190 0.27 -13.13 12.28
CA TYR A 190 -0.33 -13.03 10.94
C TYR A 190 -1.83 -13.22 11.04
N VAL A 191 -2.58 -12.26 10.49
CA VAL A 191 -4.04 -12.23 10.52
C VAL A 191 -4.62 -12.10 9.11
N TYR A 192 -5.81 -12.64 8.91
CA TYR A 192 -6.54 -12.49 7.65
C TYR A 192 -7.31 -11.17 7.57
N SER A 193 -7.68 -10.63 8.72
CA SER A 193 -8.38 -9.35 8.81
C SER A 193 -8.11 -8.67 10.16
N PHE A 194 -8.36 -7.36 10.23
CA PHE A 194 -8.27 -6.63 11.48
C PHE A 194 -9.35 -7.05 12.51
N THR A 195 -10.41 -7.75 12.06
CA THR A 195 -11.43 -8.28 12.99
C THR A 195 -10.88 -9.30 13.97
N GLU A 196 -9.78 -9.99 13.62
CA GLU A 196 -9.09 -10.93 14.52
C GLU A 196 -8.30 -10.24 15.64
N LEU A 197 -8.14 -8.93 15.56
CA LEU A 197 -7.41 -8.09 16.52
C LEU A 197 -8.36 -7.30 17.45
N LEU A 198 -9.65 -7.36 17.19
CA LEU A 198 -10.66 -6.72 18.04
C LEU A 198 -10.84 -7.51 19.35
N ALA A 199 -10.89 -6.79 20.46
CA ALA A 199 -11.11 -7.35 21.81
C ALA A 199 -12.59 -7.59 22.08
#